data_0b33e8719bb261aea1b14d2a415f8dde
#
_entry.id   0b33e8719bb261aea1b14d2a415f8dde
#
_cell.length_a   1.000
_cell.length_b   1.000
_cell.length_c   1.000
_cell.angle_alpha   90.00
_cell.angle_beta   90.00
_cell.angle_gamma   90.00
#
_symmetry.space_group_name_H-M   'P 1'
#
loop_
_entity.id
_entity.type
_entity.pdbx_description
1 polymer ?
#
loop_
_entity_poly.entity_id
_entity_poly.type
_entity_poly.pdbx_seq_one_letter_code
_entity_poly.pdbx_strand_id
1 'polypeptide(L)'
;LELHLDRIYPNRDIVAIKTNNIASYTDVLVTCMRQNPKWILLSEVRSAEAVMAVRNSISSGHNILSTIHADKASSVPMRLYSLLESNQDVGQFLATIHRYVQLAICVKGYMSKELGRFQREIMEVCEFYVDENNNPCSNVIYRKNIGGGFVIKNPSKYLLEYLDLQ
;
A
#
# COMPACT_ATOMS: atom_id res chain seq x y z
N LEU A 1 8.08 9.19 6.61
CA LEU A 1 8.69 9.95 5.51
C LEU A 1 7.80 11.14 5.20
N GLU A 2 8.23 12.34 5.56
CA GLU A 2 7.47 13.54 5.21
C GLU A 2 7.81 13.92 3.77
N LEU A 3 6.89 13.68 2.85
CA LEU A 3 6.99 14.13 1.47
C LEU A 3 6.26 15.48 1.37
N HIS A 4 7.02 16.55 1.22
CA HIS A 4 6.47 17.88 0.94
C HIS A 4 6.17 18.00 -0.57
N LEU A 5 5.25 17.20 -1.08
CA LEU A 5 4.89 17.19 -2.51
C LEU A 5 4.34 18.52 -2.99
N ASP A 6 3.62 19.24 -2.15
CA ASP A 6 3.13 20.59 -2.37
C ASP A 6 4.26 21.58 -2.68
N ARG A 7 5.43 21.41 -2.03
CA ARG A 7 6.63 22.23 -2.28
C ARG A 7 7.42 21.79 -3.50
N ILE A 8 7.45 20.47 -3.76
CA ILE A 8 8.17 19.90 -4.91
C ILE A 8 7.42 20.19 -6.20
N TYR A 9 6.09 20.22 -6.15
CA TYR A 9 5.21 20.42 -7.29
C TYR A 9 4.19 21.55 -7.02
N PRO A 10 4.62 22.80 -6.92
CA PRO A 10 3.76 23.92 -6.50
C PRO A 10 2.62 24.24 -7.48
N ASN A 11 2.70 23.76 -8.72
CA ASN A 11 1.67 23.95 -9.76
C ASN A 11 0.68 22.78 -9.87
N ARG A 12 0.67 21.86 -8.90
CA ARG A 12 -0.28 20.74 -8.83
C ARG A 12 -1.29 20.99 -7.71
N ASP A 13 -2.49 20.50 -7.91
CA ASP A 13 -3.54 20.52 -6.89
C ASP A 13 -3.22 19.47 -5.81
N ILE A 14 -2.41 19.87 -4.82
CA ILE A 14 -1.94 19.04 -3.73
C ILE A 14 -2.20 19.74 -2.41
N VAL A 15 -2.94 19.07 -1.52
CA VAL A 15 -3.15 19.52 -0.15
C VAL A 15 -2.36 18.64 0.80
N ALA A 16 -1.45 19.21 1.57
CA ALA A 16 -0.66 18.51 2.58
C ALA A 16 -1.22 18.78 3.98
N ILE A 17 -1.67 17.74 4.67
CA ILE A 17 -2.23 17.83 6.01
C ILE A 17 -1.37 17.03 6.97
N LYS A 18 -1.01 17.63 8.12
CA LYS A 18 -0.31 16.94 9.21
C LYS A 18 -1.25 16.67 10.37
N THR A 19 -1.22 15.45 10.86
CA THR A 19 -1.83 15.09 12.16
C THR A 19 -0.81 15.37 13.26
N ASN A 20 -1.07 16.34 14.11
CA ASN A 20 -0.16 16.76 15.18
C ASN A 20 -0.88 16.83 16.55
N ASN A 21 -1.47 15.72 16.98
CA ASN A 21 -2.21 15.58 18.25
C ASN A 21 -3.46 16.49 18.37
N ILE A 22 -3.85 17.21 17.34
CA ILE A 22 -5.04 18.08 17.31
C ILE A 22 -6.21 17.36 16.63
N ALA A 23 -5.93 16.61 15.55
CA ALA A 23 -6.92 15.85 14.80
C ALA A 23 -6.48 14.40 14.66
N SER A 24 -7.43 13.47 14.77
CA SER A 24 -7.18 12.06 14.53
C SER A 24 -6.95 11.75 13.05
N TYR A 25 -6.35 10.60 12.73
CA TYR A 25 -6.27 10.12 11.35
C TYR A 25 -7.64 10.05 10.68
N THR A 26 -8.64 9.59 11.43
CA THR A 26 -10.02 9.45 10.95
C THR A 26 -10.62 10.81 10.59
N ASP A 27 -10.46 11.82 11.43
CA ASP A 27 -11.01 13.17 11.18
C ASP A 27 -10.36 13.81 9.95
N VAL A 28 -9.03 13.71 9.85
CA VAL A 28 -8.28 14.23 8.69
C VAL A 28 -8.71 13.51 7.42
N LEU A 29 -8.86 12.18 7.46
CA LEU A 29 -9.24 11.40 6.31
C LEU A 29 -10.67 11.73 5.83
N VAL A 30 -11.64 11.86 6.74
CA VAL A 30 -13.00 12.30 6.42
C VAL A 30 -12.99 13.68 5.76
N THR A 31 -12.14 14.58 6.24
CA THR A 31 -11.95 15.90 5.64
C THR A 31 -11.35 15.81 4.23
N CYS A 32 -10.33 14.96 4.06
CA CYS A 32 -9.73 14.71 2.75
C CYS A 32 -10.75 14.15 1.75
N MET A 33 -11.55 13.17 2.14
CA MET A 33 -12.57 12.58 1.27
C MET A 33 -13.63 13.59 0.80
N ARG A 34 -13.96 14.57 1.64
CA ARG A 34 -14.88 15.67 1.25
C ARG A 34 -14.34 16.61 0.19
N GLN A 35 -13.02 16.63 -0.01
CA GLN A 35 -12.36 17.40 -1.07
C GLN A 35 -12.36 16.65 -2.41
N ASN A 36 -12.94 15.45 -2.47
CA ASN A 36 -13.01 14.57 -3.64
C ASN A 36 -11.63 14.34 -4.31
N PRO A 37 -10.60 13.91 -3.58
CA PRO A 37 -9.28 13.72 -4.14
C PRO A 37 -9.27 12.51 -5.07
N LYS A 38 -8.52 12.59 -6.16
CA LYS A 38 -8.26 11.42 -7.02
C LYS A 38 -7.34 10.41 -6.31
N TRP A 39 -6.37 10.90 -5.53
CA TRP A 39 -5.40 10.11 -4.78
C TRP A 39 -5.28 10.59 -3.34
N ILE A 40 -5.24 9.66 -2.41
CA ILE A 40 -4.88 9.91 -1.01
C ILE A 40 -3.51 9.29 -0.76
N LEU A 41 -2.54 10.11 -0.35
CA LEU A 41 -1.21 9.64 0.03
C LEU A 41 -1.10 9.64 1.55
N LEU A 42 -1.06 8.45 2.14
CA LEU A 42 -0.84 8.27 3.56
C LEU A 42 0.62 7.89 3.79
N SER A 43 1.36 8.69 4.56
CA SER A 43 2.82 8.56 4.68
C SER A 43 3.26 7.19 5.21
N GLU A 44 2.59 6.66 6.23
CA GLU A 44 2.91 5.37 6.81
C GLU A 44 1.72 4.79 7.59
N VAL A 45 1.49 3.48 7.44
CA VAL A 45 0.54 2.70 8.23
C VAL A 45 1.29 1.99 9.35
N ARG A 46 1.09 2.43 10.61
CA ARG A 46 1.78 1.88 11.79
C ARG A 46 0.91 1.67 13.03
N SER A 47 -0.38 1.96 12.93
CA SER A 47 -1.33 1.83 14.04
C SER A 47 -2.66 1.25 13.56
N ALA A 48 -3.47 0.72 14.48
CA ALA A 48 -4.82 0.24 14.21
C ALA A 48 -5.69 1.33 13.57
N GLU A 49 -5.61 2.56 14.06
CA GLU A 49 -6.34 3.70 13.50
C GLU A 49 -5.96 3.96 12.04
N ALA A 50 -4.66 3.93 11.71
CA ALA A 50 -4.19 4.11 10.32
C ALA A 50 -4.67 2.97 9.41
N VAL A 51 -4.70 1.71 9.88
CA VAL A 51 -5.25 0.58 9.13
C VAL A 51 -6.73 0.78 8.83
N MET A 52 -7.51 1.20 9.84
CA MET A 52 -8.94 1.47 9.65
C MET A 52 -9.17 2.64 8.70
N ALA A 53 -8.34 3.66 8.78
CA ALA A 53 -8.37 4.80 7.86
C ALA A 53 -8.12 4.35 6.41
N VAL A 54 -7.09 3.53 6.15
CA VAL A 54 -6.81 2.93 4.84
C VAL A 54 -8.03 2.13 4.36
N ARG A 55 -8.52 1.19 5.19
CA ARG A 55 -9.67 0.34 4.83
C ARG A 55 -10.90 1.16 4.43
N ASN A 56 -11.22 2.19 5.19
CA ASN A 56 -12.38 3.04 4.92
C ASN A 56 -12.21 3.83 3.61
N SER A 57 -11.00 4.34 3.34
CA SER A 57 -10.70 5.09 2.12
C SER A 57 -10.80 4.24 0.86
N ILE A 58 -10.18 3.05 0.86
CA ILE A 58 -10.22 2.16 -0.29
C ILE A 58 -11.65 1.63 -0.55
N SER A 59 -12.44 1.39 0.52
CA SER A 59 -13.83 0.96 0.40
C SER A 59 -14.76 2.05 -0.14
N SER A 60 -14.36 3.32 -0.05
CA SER A 60 -15.12 4.47 -0.58
C SER A 60 -14.78 4.82 -2.04
N GLY A 61 -13.90 4.04 -2.69
CA GLY A 61 -13.56 4.20 -4.10
C GLY A 61 -12.41 5.19 -4.38
N HIS A 62 -11.70 5.67 -3.34
CA HIS A 62 -10.53 6.53 -3.53
C HIS A 62 -9.28 5.70 -3.80
N ASN A 63 -8.44 6.16 -4.71
CA ASN A 63 -7.10 5.60 -4.88
C ASN A 63 -6.23 5.98 -3.70
N ILE A 64 -5.47 5.00 -3.18
CA ILE A 64 -4.58 5.23 -2.05
C ILE A 64 -3.16 4.74 -2.36
N LEU A 65 -2.19 5.51 -1.91
CA LEU A 65 -0.79 5.10 -1.88
C LEU A 65 -0.26 5.28 -0.45
N SER A 66 0.34 4.24 0.09
CA SER A 66 0.87 4.27 1.46
C SER A 66 2.13 3.45 1.60
N THR A 67 2.83 3.61 2.72
CA THR A 67 3.95 2.75 3.10
C THR A 67 3.63 1.99 4.38
N ILE A 68 4.22 0.81 4.51
CA ILE A 68 4.10 -0.04 5.69
C ILE A 68 5.39 -0.84 5.88
N HIS A 69 5.81 -1.06 7.12
CA HIS A 69 6.91 -1.97 7.41
C HIS A 69 6.44 -3.42 7.36
N ALA A 70 6.92 -4.16 6.36
CA ALA A 70 6.73 -5.59 6.19
C ALA A 70 8.01 -6.22 5.64
N ASP A 71 8.21 -7.50 5.89
CA ASP A 71 9.39 -8.25 5.41
C ASP A 71 9.33 -8.56 3.90
N LYS A 72 8.14 -8.73 3.37
CA LYS A 72 7.84 -9.03 1.97
C LYS A 72 6.60 -8.30 1.49
N ALA A 73 6.48 -8.10 0.18
CA ALA A 73 5.27 -7.55 -0.41
C ALA A 73 4.05 -8.47 -0.17
N SER A 74 4.22 -9.77 -0.31
CA SER A 74 3.17 -10.77 -0.08
C SER A 74 2.67 -10.86 1.37
N SER A 75 3.44 -10.34 2.35
CA SER A 75 3.05 -10.31 3.77
C SER A 75 2.20 -9.09 4.15
N VAL A 76 2.02 -8.12 3.25
CA VAL A 76 1.33 -6.85 3.55
C VAL A 76 -0.08 -7.04 4.10
N PRO A 77 -0.96 -7.90 3.55
CA PRO A 77 -2.31 -8.09 4.10
C PRO A 77 -2.31 -8.58 5.54
N MET A 78 -1.47 -9.56 5.86
CA MET A 78 -1.34 -10.07 7.24
C MET A 78 -0.69 -9.05 8.17
N ARG A 79 0.25 -8.24 7.66
CA ARG A 79 0.85 -7.15 8.45
C ARG A 79 -0.19 -6.09 8.81
N LEU A 80 -1.04 -5.70 7.87
CA LEU A 80 -2.17 -4.80 8.14
C LEU A 80 -3.09 -5.39 9.23
N TYR A 81 -3.44 -6.68 9.12
CA TYR A 81 -4.25 -7.35 10.12
C TYR A 81 -3.60 -7.34 11.51
N SER A 82 -2.30 -7.63 11.59
CA SER A 82 -1.57 -7.68 12.87
C SER A 82 -1.51 -6.33 13.61
N LEU A 83 -1.71 -5.22 12.91
CA LEU A 83 -1.74 -3.89 13.51
C LEU A 83 -3.10 -3.54 14.13
N LEU A 84 -4.16 -4.30 13.84
CA LEU A 84 -5.51 -3.97 14.32
C LEU A 84 -5.71 -4.24 15.81
N GLU A 85 -4.92 -5.13 16.43
CA GLU A 85 -5.05 -5.49 17.86
C GLU A 85 -6.50 -5.85 18.26
N SER A 86 -7.30 -6.36 17.33
CA SER A 86 -8.73 -6.61 17.51
C SER A 86 -9.09 -8.05 17.15
N ASN A 87 -10.22 -8.52 17.73
CA ASN A 87 -10.78 -9.84 17.44
C ASN A 87 -11.64 -9.87 16.15
N GLN A 88 -11.29 -9.07 15.14
CA GLN A 88 -12.00 -9.11 13.85
C GLN A 88 -11.75 -10.46 13.14
N ASP A 89 -12.74 -10.91 12.39
CA ASP A 89 -12.58 -12.10 11.55
C ASP A 89 -11.47 -11.90 10.51
N VAL A 90 -10.45 -12.75 10.60
CA VAL A 90 -9.26 -12.69 9.72
C VAL A 90 -9.65 -12.84 8.27
N GLY A 91 -10.54 -13.81 7.97
CA GLY A 91 -10.96 -14.10 6.60
C GLY A 91 -11.67 -12.92 5.95
N GLN A 92 -12.60 -12.31 6.67
CA GLN A 92 -13.34 -11.15 6.19
C GLN A 92 -12.41 -9.94 5.97
N PHE A 93 -11.48 -9.70 6.89
CA PHE A 93 -10.50 -8.63 6.74
C PHE A 93 -9.60 -8.84 5.53
N LEU A 94 -9.02 -10.05 5.39
CA LEU A 94 -8.15 -10.38 4.26
C LEU A 94 -8.89 -10.28 2.93
N ALA A 95 -10.13 -10.76 2.85
CA ALA A 95 -10.95 -10.63 1.64
C ALA A 95 -11.16 -9.15 1.26
N THR A 96 -11.38 -8.27 2.24
CA THR A 96 -11.50 -6.83 2.00
C THR A 96 -10.19 -6.25 1.47
N ILE A 97 -9.05 -6.55 2.11
CA ILE A 97 -7.76 -6.03 1.66
C ILE A 97 -7.42 -6.54 0.26
N HIS A 98 -7.59 -7.83 -0.02
CA HIS A 98 -7.30 -8.40 -1.35
C HIS A 98 -8.21 -7.87 -2.46
N ARG A 99 -9.39 -7.36 -2.12
CA ARG A 99 -10.31 -6.75 -3.09
C ARG A 99 -9.87 -5.34 -3.50
N TYR A 100 -9.32 -4.58 -2.58
CA TYR A 100 -9.11 -3.14 -2.76
C TYR A 100 -7.64 -2.72 -2.82
N VAL A 101 -6.71 -3.54 -2.36
CA VAL A 101 -5.27 -3.31 -2.51
C VAL A 101 -4.79 -4.14 -3.71
N GLN A 102 -4.40 -3.48 -4.79
CA GLN A 102 -4.01 -4.16 -6.03
C GLN A 102 -2.56 -4.62 -6.00
N LEU A 103 -1.66 -3.80 -5.44
CA LEU A 103 -0.22 -4.07 -5.48
C LEU A 103 0.45 -3.73 -4.16
N ALA A 104 1.45 -4.55 -3.79
CA ALA A 104 2.47 -4.20 -2.83
C ALA A 104 3.85 -4.34 -3.45
N ILE A 105 4.75 -3.41 -3.10
CA ILE A 105 6.13 -3.38 -3.58
C ILE A 105 7.05 -3.36 -2.37
N CYS A 106 7.88 -4.40 -2.23
CA CYS A 106 8.91 -4.46 -1.19
C CYS A 106 10.22 -3.87 -1.73
N VAL A 107 10.67 -2.78 -1.08
CA VAL A 107 11.94 -2.12 -1.40
C VAL A 107 12.90 -2.33 -0.24
N LYS A 108 14.13 -2.74 -0.52
CA LYS A 108 15.22 -2.79 0.46
C LYS A 108 16.30 -1.79 0.13
N GLY A 109 16.83 -1.16 1.18
CA GLY A 109 17.98 -0.28 1.09
C GLY A 109 19.22 -0.94 1.72
N TYR A 110 20.36 -0.78 1.09
CA TYR A 110 21.65 -1.26 1.61
C TYR A 110 22.82 -0.40 1.12
N MET A 111 23.92 -0.44 1.85
CA MET A 111 25.16 0.17 1.39
C MET A 111 25.87 -0.76 0.41
N SER A 112 25.97 -0.36 -0.86
CA SER A 112 26.73 -1.10 -1.85
C SER A 112 28.22 -0.92 -1.62
N LYS A 113 28.94 -2.01 -1.37
CA LYS A 113 30.40 -1.98 -1.23
C LYS A 113 31.09 -1.66 -2.55
N GLU A 114 30.52 -2.12 -3.66
CA GLU A 114 31.06 -1.92 -5.01
C GLU A 114 30.93 -0.46 -5.46
N LEU A 115 29.79 0.16 -5.21
CA LEU A 115 29.50 1.53 -5.65
C LEU A 115 29.81 2.59 -4.59
N GLY A 116 30.16 2.19 -3.38
CA GLY A 116 30.45 3.10 -2.26
C GLY A 116 29.29 4.00 -1.85
N ARG A 117 28.05 3.65 -2.22
CA ARG A 117 26.85 4.46 -1.94
C ARG A 117 25.64 3.63 -1.54
N PHE A 118 24.69 4.30 -0.91
CA PHE A 118 23.42 3.67 -0.56
C PHE A 118 22.58 3.37 -1.80
N GLN A 119 22.14 2.12 -1.92
CA GLN A 119 21.29 1.61 -3.00
C GLN A 119 19.91 1.24 -2.46
N ARG A 120 18.91 1.37 -3.31
CA ARG A 120 17.56 0.85 -3.07
C ARG A 120 17.18 -0.05 -4.23
N GLU A 121 16.62 -1.20 -3.91
CA GLU A 121 16.21 -2.19 -4.90
C GLU A 121 14.82 -2.73 -4.60
N ILE A 122 14.07 -3.00 -5.65
CA ILE A 122 12.81 -3.74 -5.55
C ILE A 122 13.16 -5.21 -5.34
N MET A 123 12.69 -5.78 -4.24
CA MET A 123 12.92 -7.17 -3.87
C MET A 123 11.74 -8.06 -4.23
N GLU A 124 10.52 -7.54 -4.13
CA GLU A 124 9.31 -8.28 -4.44
C GLU A 124 8.20 -7.33 -4.87
N VAL A 125 7.43 -7.75 -5.87
CA VAL A 125 6.15 -7.14 -6.24
C VAL A 125 5.10 -8.23 -6.18
N CYS A 126 4.03 -7.98 -5.44
CA CYS A 126 2.93 -8.89 -5.24
C CYS A 126 1.61 -8.20 -5.58
N GLU A 127 0.80 -8.83 -6.42
CA GLU A 127 -0.57 -8.43 -6.65
C GLU A 127 -1.53 -9.18 -5.72
N PHE A 128 -2.64 -8.53 -5.40
CA PHE A 128 -3.73 -9.08 -4.61
C PHE A 128 -5.03 -8.95 -5.40
N TYR A 129 -5.88 -9.96 -5.27
CA TYR A 129 -7.19 -9.98 -5.90
C TYR A 129 -8.11 -10.96 -5.18
N VAL A 130 -9.37 -10.94 -5.53
CA VAL A 130 -10.36 -11.91 -5.08
C VAL A 130 -10.82 -12.69 -6.29
N ASP A 131 -10.78 -14.02 -6.22
CA ASP A 131 -11.20 -14.88 -7.32
C ASP A 131 -12.72 -14.92 -7.51
N GLU A 132 -13.17 -15.66 -8.51
CA GLU A 132 -14.59 -15.82 -8.86
C GLU A 132 -15.41 -16.49 -7.73
N ASN A 133 -14.76 -17.23 -6.85
CA ASN A 133 -15.35 -17.86 -5.66
C ASN A 133 -15.25 -16.98 -4.40
N ASN A 134 -14.84 -15.73 -4.56
CA ASN A 134 -14.66 -14.76 -3.49
C ASN A 134 -13.52 -15.12 -2.51
N ASN A 135 -12.53 -15.92 -2.93
CA ASN A 135 -11.35 -16.23 -2.12
C ASN A 135 -10.27 -15.17 -2.29
N PRO A 136 -9.61 -14.74 -1.20
CA PRO A 136 -8.47 -13.84 -1.28
C PRO A 136 -7.25 -14.57 -1.89
N CYS A 137 -6.72 -14.01 -2.96
CA CYS A 137 -5.61 -14.56 -3.73
C CYS A 137 -4.47 -13.55 -3.85
N SER A 138 -3.25 -14.06 -3.95
CA SER A 138 -2.06 -13.25 -4.20
C SER A 138 -1.15 -13.93 -5.23
N ASN A 139 -0.50 -13.14 -6.08
CA ASN A 139 0.47 -13.62 -7.04
C ASN A 139 1.73 -12.75 -6.98
N VAL A 140 2.87 -13.38 -6.67
CA VAL A 140 4.17 -12.70 -6.68
C VAL A 140 4.63 -12.61 -8.13
N ILE A 141 4.49 -11.43 -8.74
CA ILE A 141 4.82 -11.19 -10.15
C ILE A 141 6.31 -10.89 -10.36
N TYR A 142 7.01 -10.43 -9.33
CA TYR A 142 8.46 -10.24 -9.35
C TYR A 142 9.07 -10.61 -8.00
N ARG A 143 10.20 -11.32 -8.03
CA ARG A 143 11.02 -11.57 -6.83
C ARG A 143 12.49 -11.65 -7.20
N LYS A 144 13.32 -10.88 -6.48
CA LYS A 144 14.78 -10.98 -6.56
C LYS A 144 15.28 -12.08 -5.61
N ASN A 145 16.13 -12.97 -6.12
CA ASN A 145 16.71 -14.04 -5.32
C ASN A 145 17.96 -13.57 -4.57
N ILE A 146 18.22 -14.12 -3.38
CA ILE A 146 19.37 -13.77 -2.53
C ILE A 146 20.71 -14.12 -3.22
N GLY A 147 20.76 -15.16 -4.05
CA GLY A 147 21.94 -15.61 -4.79
C GLY A 147 22.14 -14.94 -6.17
N GLY A 148 21.40 -13.88 -6.45
CA GLY A 148 21.34 -13.26 -7.77
C GLY A 148 20.25 -13.86 -8.66
N GLY A 149 19.91 -13.14 -9.74
CA GLY A 149 18.79 -13.50 -10.58
C GLY A 149 17.43 -13.09 -9.99
N PHE A 150 16.39 -13.27 -10.78
CA PHE A 150 15.03 -12.90 -10.42
C PHE A 150 14.01 -13.85 -11.04
N VAL A 151 12.83 -13.91 -10.43
CA VAL A 151 11.67 -14.62 -10.98
C VAL A 151 10.67 -13.57 -11.42
N ILE A 152 10.16 -13.71 -12.64
CA ILE A 152 9.07 -12.91 -13.19
C ILE A 152 7.91 -13.83 -13.56
N LYS A 153 6.69 -13.45 -13.18
CA LYS A 153 5.45 -14.11 -13.59
C LYS A 153 4.53 -13.10 -14.27
N ASN A 154 3.64 -13.60 -15.10
CA ASN A 154 2.61 -12.76 -15.68
C ASN A 154 1.64 -12.25 -14.62
N PRO A 155 1.17 -11.00 -14.74
CA PRO A 155 0.06 -10.50 -13.95
C PRO A 155 -1.20 -11.32 -14.16
N SER A 156 -2.08 -11.34 -13.17
CA SER A 156 -3.39 -11.96 -13.28
C SER A 156 -4.31 -11.16 -14.22
N LYS A 157 -5.37 -11.80 -14.73
CA LYS A 157 -6.40 -11.11 -15.49
C LYS A 157 -7.03 -9.95 -14.69
N TYR A 158 -7.17 -10.09 -13.39
CA TYR A 158 -7.77 -9.08 -12.50
C TYR A 158 -6.92 -7.79 -12.43
N LEU A 159 -5.59 -7.91 -12.35
CA LEU A 159 -4.72 -6.74 -12.38
C LEU A 159 -4.74 -6.06 -13.75
N LEU A 160 -4.73 -6.84 -14.84
CA LEU A 160 -4.80 -6.28 -16.19
C LEU A 160 -6.11 -5.54 -16.44
N GLU A 161 -7.25 -6.12 -16.07
CA GLU A 161 -8.56 -5.47 -16.13
C GLU A 161 -8.59 -4.16 -15.31
N TYR A 162 -8.01 -4.16 -14.10
CA TYR A 162 -7.92 -2.95 -13.28
C TYR A 162 -7.10 -1.86 -13.97
N LEU A 163 -5.97 -2.20 -14.60
CA LEU A 163 -5.11 -1.24 -15.29
C LEU A 163 -5.76 -0.69 -16.57
N ASP A 164 -6.55 -1.48 -17.28
CA ASP A 164 -7.27 -1.07 -18.48
C ASP A 164 -8.43 -0.08 -18.16
N LEU A 165 -8.90 -0.07 -16.93
CA LEU A 165 -9.96 0.82 -16.46
C LEU A 165 -9.45 2.16 -15.91
N GLN A 166 -8.13 2.37 -15.78
CA GLN A 166 -7.51 3.60 -15.26
C GLN A 166 -7.13 4.58 -16.36
#